data_72c3e09015e681a1491953ba5c1ff2ea
#
_entry.id   72c3e09015e681a1491953ba5c1ff2ea
#
_cell.length_a   1.000
_cell.length_b   1.000
_cell.length_c   1.000
_cell.angle_alpha   90.00
_cell.angle_beta   90.00
_cell.angle_gamma   90.00
#
_symmetry.space_group_name_H-M   'P 1'
#
loop_
_entity.id
_entity.type
_entity.pdbx_description
1 polymer ?
#
loop_
_entity_poly.entity_id
_entity_poly.type
_entity_poly.pdbx_seq_one_letter_code
_entity_poly.pdbx_strand_id
1 'polypeptide(L)'
;GKTVMGLKIISEKKQPALIVVHRKQLLEQWQERVQAFIGIPKQEIGIIGQGKTKIGKQITIATIQSLQKQIEQIQNQFGTILLDECHHIPAETFRSTIEKLNTFYLYGLTATPFRKYNDGKLIFAFLGEIISEVESTEIENFKHAQIIVRNTNLDIPFNSKTESFETLSKILIHDSERNKL
;
A
#
# COMPACT_ATOMS: atom_id res chain seq x y z
N GLY A 1 -5.71 -12.52 -1.42
CA GLY A 1 -4.83 -11.78 -0.54
C GLY A 1 -5.44 -10.49 0.01
N LYS A 2 -4.62 -9.61 0.52
CA LYS A 2 -4.98 -8.37 1.26
C LYS A 2 -6.09 -7.53 0.61
N THR A 3 -6.02 -7.32 -0.70
CA THR A 3 -7.03 -6.53 -1.44
C THR A 3 -8.43 -7.10 -1.30
N VAL A 4 -8.58 -8.41 -1.44
CA VAL A 4 -9.91 -9.08 -1.30
C VAL A 4 -10.43 -8.95 0.12
N MET A 5 -9.56 -9.10 1.12
CA MET A 5 -9.93 -8.89 2.54
C MET A 5 -10.43 -7.46 2.76
N GLY A 6 -9.70 -6.47 2.26
CA GLY A 6 -10.11 -5.07 2.36
C GLY A 6 -11.45 -4.78 1.70
N LEU A 7 -11.67 -5.32 0.51
CA LEU A 7 -12.95 -5.18 -0.20
C LEU A 7 -14.10 -5.87 0.54
N LYS A 8 -13.84 -7.02 1.15
CA LYS A 8 -14.84 -7.71 2.00
C LYS A 8 -15.23 -6.86 3.20
N ILE A 9 -14.25 -6.27 3.92
CA ILE A 9 -14.51 -5.35 5.03
C ILE A 9 -15.39 -4.18 4.57
N ILE A 10 -15.03 -3.52 3.47
CA ILE A 10 -15.81 -2.39 2.93
C ILE A 10 -17.25 -2.81 2.60
N SER A 11 -17.42 -3.96 1.96
CA SER A 11 -18.75 -4.47 1.59
C SER A 11 -19.65 -4.76 2.79
N GLU A 12 -19.07 -5.20 3.90
CA GLU A 12 -19.81 -5.48 5.14
C GLU A 12 -20.21 -4.22 5.91
N LYS A 13 -19.33 -3.20 5.89
CA LYS A 13 -19.61 -1.95 6.63
C LYS A 13 -20.68 -1.09 5.96
N LYS A 14 -20.91 -1.24 4.65
CA LYS A 14 -21.98 -0.56 3.88
C LYS A 14 -22.00 0.96 4.08
N GLN A 15 -20.82 1.56 4.20
CA GLN A 15 -20.63 3.00 4.35
C GLN A 15 -19.72 3.53 3.24
N PRO A 16 -19.78 4.84 2.93
CA PRO A 16 -18.80 5.44 2.04
C PRO A 16 -17.39 5.13 2.51
N ALA A 17 -16.58 4.54 1.64
CA ALA A 17 -15.26 4.07 1.99
C ALA A 17 -14.14 4.83 1.26
N LEU A 18 -13.07 5.12 1.99
CA LEU A 18 -11.83 5.67 1.44
C LEU A 18 -10.72 4.62 1.51
N ILE A 19 -10.14 4.29 0.38
CA ILE A 19 -8.94 3.45 0.29
C ILE A 19 -7.74 4.36 0.08
N VAL A 20 -6.80 4.34 1.01
CA VAL A 20 -5.59 5.16 0.96
C VAL A 20 -4.41 4.31 0.54
N VAL A 21 -3.73 4.75 -0.51
CA VAL A 21 -2.55 4.09 -1.07
C VAL A 21 -1.34 5.03 -1.07
N HIS A 22 -0.13 4.48 -1.06
CA HIS A 22 1.09 5.28 -1.03
C HIS A 22 1.67 5.56 -2.43
N ARG A 23 1.25 4.84 -3.48
CA ARG A 23 1.76 4.98 -4.86
C ARG A 23 0.63 5.09 -5.88
N LYS A 24 0.87 5.87 -6.94
CA LYS A 24 -0.09 6.08 -8.04
C LYS A 24 -0.50 4.79 -8.75
N GLN A 25 0.43 3.86 -8.94
CA GLN A 25 0.16 2.57 -9.58
C GLN A 25 -0.90 1.73 -8.83
N LEU A 26 -0.94 1.87 -7.50
CA LEU A 26 -1.92 1.18 -6.67
C LEU A 26 -3.34 1.72 -6.85
N LEU A 27 -3.51 2.99 -7.27
CA LEU A 27 -4.84 3.53 -7.57
C LEU A 27 -5.54 2.71 -8.67
N GLU A 28 -4.83 2.44 -9.77
CA GLU A 28 -5.37 1.70 -10.90
C GLU A 28 -5.66 0.24 -10.53
N GLN A 29 -4.72 -0.39 -9.82
CA GLN A 29 -4.90 -1.75 -9.33
C GLN A 29 -6.13 -1.87 -8.41
N TRP A 30 -6.31 -0.93 -7.48
CA TRP A 30 -7.48 -0.93 -6.61
C TRP A 30 -8.78 -0.68 -7.39
N GLN A 31 -8.79 0.23 -8.39
CA GLN A 31 -9.96 0.42 -9.25
C GLN A 31 -10.36 -0.88 -9.97
N GLU A 32 -9.40 -1.58 -10.55
CA GLU A 32 -9.64 -2.86 -11.23
C GLU A 32 -10.20 -3.91 -10.27
N ARG A 33 -9.65 -3.97 -9.05
CA ARG A 33 -10.14 -4.92 -8.04
C ARG A 33 -11.54 -4.57 -7.52
N VAL A 34 -11.83 -3.28 -7.29
CA VAL A 34 -13.18 -2.83 -6.92
C VAL A 34 -14.19 -3.21 -8.00
N GLN A 35 -13.86 -2.96 -9.27
CA GLN A 35 -14.73 -3.34 -10.38
C GLN A 35 -14.92 -4.86 -10.47
N ALA A 36 -13.83 -5.62 -10.38
CA ALA A 36 -13.87 -7.08 -10.55
C ALA A 36 -14.58 -7.81 -9.41
N PHE A 37 -14.43 -7.36 -8.17
CA PHE A 37 -14.96 -8.09 -7.00
C PHE A 37 -16.24 -7.51 -6.40
N ILE A 38 -16.46 -6.20 -6.55
CA ILE A 38 -17.67 -5.53 -6.02
C ILE A 38 -18.65 -5.18 -7.14
N GLY A 39 -18.18 -5.10 -8.38
CA GLY A 39 -19.03 -4.80 -9.54
C GLY A 39 -19.30 -3.29 -9.74
N ILE A 40 -18.62 -2.40 -9.01
CA ILE A 40 -18.77 -0.96 -9.19
C ILE A 40 -18.02 -0.53 -10.46
N PRO A 41 -18.70 0.10 -11.45
CA PRO A 41 -18.05 0.59 -12.65
C PRO A 41 -16.92 1.60 -12.33
N LYS A 42 -15.82 1.58 -13.08
CA LYS A 42 -14.69 2.50 -12.87
C LYS A 42 -15.11 3.97 -12.82
N GLN A 43 -16.12 4.34 -13.59
CA GLN A 43 -16.62 5.72 -13.64
C GLN A 43 -17.28 6.17 -12.33
N GLU A 44 -17.81 5.24 -11.53
CA GLU A 44 -18.47 5.53 -10.25
C GLU A 44 -17.49 5.53 -9.06
N ILE A 45 -16.32 4.98 -9.28
CA ILE A 45 -15.25 5.00 -8.26
C ILE A 45 -14.64 6.40 -8.20
N GLY A 46 -14.57 6.95 -6.99
CA GLY A 46 -13.89 8.22 -6.73
C GLY A 46 -12.37 8.08 -6.82
N ILE A 47 -11.69 9.12 -7.28
CA ILE A 47 -10.23 9.19 -7.34
C ILE A 47 -9.74 10.53 -6.84
N ILE A 48 -8.84 10.49 -5.87
CA ILE A 48 -8.09 11.64 -5.37
C ILE A 48 -6.61 11.38 -5.64
N GLY A 49 -6.13 11.88 -6.76
CA GLY A 49 -4.78 11.65 -7.25
C GLY A 49 -4.68 11.85 -8.76
N GLN A 50 -3.45 11.87 -9.30
CA GLN A 50 -3.20 12.05 -10.73
C GLN A 50 -3.90 13.29 -11.34
N GLY A 51 -3.93 14.40 -10.58
CA GLY A 51 -4.62 15.62 -11.00
C GLY A 51 -6.16 15.59 -10.91
N LYS A 52 -6.74 14.51 -10.40
CA LYS A 52 -8.19 14.34 -10.23
C LYS A 52 -8.57 14.48 -8.75
N THR A 53 -9.72 15.10 -8.52
CA THR A 53 -10.38 15.15 -7.20
C THR A 53 -11.85 14.84 -7.42
N LYS A 54 -12.16 13.54 -7.48
CA LYS A 54 -13.52 13.04 -7.63
C LYS A 54 -13.85 12.14 -6.46
N ILE A 55 -14.93 12.41 -5.76
CA ILE A 55 -15.44 11.56 -4.68
C ILE A 55 -16.49 10.64 -5.26
N GLY A 56 -16.34 9.34 -5.02
CA GLY A 56 -17.31 8.32 -5.41
C GLY A 56 -18.41 8.19 -4.36
N LYS A 57 -19.59 7.77 -4.80
CA LYS A 57 -20.73 7.57 -3.89
C LYS A 57 -20.48 6.47 -2.84
N GLN A 58 -19.81 5.40 -3.23
CA GLN A 58 -19.56 4.26 -2.36
C GLN A 58 -18.07 4.11 -2.00
N ILE A 59 -17.20 4.19 -3.00
CA ILE A 59 -15.76 3.98 -2.82
C ILE A 59 -14.98 5.10 -3.47
N THR A 60 -14.02 5.64 -2.74
CA THR A 60 -13.01 6.58 -3.23
C THR A 60 -11.63 5.99 -2.95
N ILE A 61 -10.72 6.12 -3.91
CA ILE A 61 -9.33 5.70 -3.77
C ILE A 61 -8.44 6.94 -3.84
N ALA A 62 -7.53 7.10 -2.90
CA ALA A 62 -6.68 8.28 -2.80
C ALA A 62 -5.20 7.92 -2.62
N THR A 63 -4.31 8.68 -3.23
CA THR A 63 -2.91 8.69 -2.77
C THR A 63 -2.78 9.57 -1.55
N ILE A 64 -1.93 9.19 -0.59
CA ILE A 64 -1.73 9.96 0.65
C ILE A 64 -1.33 11.41 0.38
N GLN A 65 -0.46 11.66 -0.61
CA GLN A 65 0.01 13.00 -0.96
C GLN A 65 -1.10 13.89 -1.55
N SER A 66 -2.03 13.29 -2.30
CA SER A 66 -3.18 14.04 -2.85
C SER A 66 -4.26 14.24 -1.82
N LEU A 67 -4.47 13.26 -0.94
CA LEU A 67 -5.38 13.32 0.17
C LEU A 67 -5.03 14.48 1.12
N GLN A 68 -3.74 14.62 1.46
CA GLN A 68 -3.25 15.70 2.32
C GLN A 68 -3.67 17.08 1.83
N LYS A 69 -3.67 17.30 0.52
CA LYS A 69 -4.03 18.60 -0.10
C LYS A 69 -5.53 18.91 -0.04
N GLN A 70 -6.37 17.91 0.14
CA GLN A 70 -7.83 18.00 0.08
C GLN A 70 -8.50 17.70 1.44
N ILE A 71 -7.70 17.46 2.47
CA ILE A 71 -8.14 16.88 3.73
C ILE A 71 -9.28 17.67 4.40
N GLU A 72 -9.21 18.99 4.41
CA GLU A 72 -10.21 19.84 5.03
C GLU A 72 -11.60 19.71 4.38
N GLN A 73 -11.65 19.43 3.08
CA GLN A 73 -12.90 19.31 2.34
C GLN A 73 -13.55 17.94 2.49
N ILE A 74 -12.76 16.91 2.83
CA ILE A 74 -13.21 15.51 2.76
C ILE A 74 -13.18 14.77 4.10
N GLN A 75 -12.69 15.39 5.16
CA GLN A 75 -12.46 14.76 6.45
C GLN A 75 -13.68 14.07 7.08
N ASN A 76 -14.90 14.48 6.72
CA ASN A 76 -16.16 13.96 7.27
C ASN A 76 -16.94 13.11 6.25
N GLN A 77 -16.37 12.75 5.12
CA GLN A 77 -17.14 12.12 4.03
C GLN A 77 -17.11 10.60 4.04
N PHE A 78 -16.25 9.97 4.84
CA PHE A 78 -16.03 8.55 4.82
C PHE A 78 -16.27 7.91 6.18
N GLY A 79 -17.18 6.94 6.23
CA GLY A 79 -17.44 6.16 7.43
C GLY A 79 -16.43 5.03 7.63
N THR A 80 -15.79 4.56 6.56
CA THR A 80 -14.77 3.52 6.59
C THR A 80 -13.51 3.95 5.86
N ILE A 81 -12.36 3.80 6.50
CA ILE A 81 -11.05 4.06 5.90
C ILE A 81 -10.22 2.79 5.91
N LEU A 82 -9.65 2.46 4.76
CA LEU A 82 -8.76 1.33 4.57
C LEU A 82 -7.37 1.84 4.14
N LEU A 83 -6.37 1.59 4.95
CA LEU A 83 -4.98 1.96 4.66
C LEU A 83 -4.24 0.77 4.05
N ASP A 84 -3.91 0.86 2.77
CA ASP A 84 -3.07 -0.14 2.13
C ASP A 84 -1.59 0.11 2.44
N GLU A 85 -0.86 -0.97 2.71
CA GLU A 85 0.52 -0.96 3.19
C GLU A 85 0.71 -0.04 4.42
N CYS A 86 -0.13 -0.26 5.45
CA CYS A 86 -0.19 0.57 6.64
C CYS A 86 1.12 0.65 7.45
N HIS A 87 2.12 -0.17 7.11
CA HIS A 87 3.47 -0.07 7.64
C HIS A 87 4.17 1.27 7.29
N HIS A 88 3.56 2.11 6.42
CA HIS A 88 4.02 3.48 6.16
C HIS A 88 3.50 4.52 7.18
N ILE A 89 2.61 4.16 8.11
CA ILE A 89 2.06 5.06 9.15
C ILE A 89 3.14 5.78 9.99
N PRO A 90 4.29 5.18 10.32
CA PRO A 90 5.33 5.88 11.07
C PRO A 90 5.84 7.16 10.39
N ALA A 91 5.67 7.31 9.08
CA ALA A 91 5.98 8.56 8.41
C ALA A 91 5.03 9.68 8.89
N GLU A 92 5.58 10.77 9.40
CA GLU A 92 4.85 11.89 10.00
C GLU A 92 3.75 12.44 9.06
N THR A 93 4.08 12.64 7.80
CA THR A 93 3.12 13.13 6.78
C THR A 93 1.93 12.20 6.61
N PHE A 94 2.17 10.88 6.68
CA PHE A 94 1.09 9.90 6.56
C PHE A 94 0.17 9.97 7.77
N ARG A 95 0.75 9.90 8.96
CA ARG A 95 0.02 9.94 10.23
C ARG A 95 -0.79 11.22 10.39
N SER A 96 -0.17 12.40 10.23
CA SER A 96 -0.83 13.70 10.38
C SER A 96 -1.98 13.92 9.39
N THR A 97 -1.94 13.25 8.23
CA THR A 97 -3.04 13.30 7.26
C THR A 97 -4.21 12.43 7.72
N ILE A 98 -3.92 11.19 8.17
CA ILE A 98 -4.99 10.27 8.59
C ILE A 98 -5.66 10.71 9.88
N GLU A 99 -4.93 11.32 10.82
CA GLU A 99 -5.46 11.86 12.07
C GLU A 99 -6.55 12.93 11.88
N LYS A 100 -6.54 13.62 10.74
CA LYS A 100 -7.55 14.63 10.41
C LYS A 100 -8.86 14.05 9.85
N LEU A 101 -8.88 12.77 9.53
CA LEU A 101 -10.06 12.11 8.98
C LEU A 101 -10.97 11.63 10.12
N ASN A 102 -12.22 12.08 10.12
CA ASN A 102 -13.24 11.61 11.04
C ASN A 102 -13.93 10.38 10.45
N THR A 103 -13.68 9.20 11.03
CA THR A 103 -14.23 7.94 10.55
C THR A 103 -14.69 7.05 11.70
N PHE A 104 -15.67 6.17 11.44
CA PHE A 104 -16.10 5.17 12.40
C PHE A 104 -15.19 3.93 12.39
N TYR A 105 -14.68 3.57 11.20
CA TYR A 105 -13.89 2.37 11.01
C TYR A 105 -12.58 2.69 10.31
N LEU A 106 -11.48 2.38 10.95
CA LEU A 106 -10.13 2.53 10.41
C LEU A 106 -9.43 1.17 10.39
N TYR A 107 -9.06 0.71 9.21
CA TYR A 107 -8.39 -0.57 9.03
C TYR A 107 -7.06 -0.40 8.30
N GLY A 108 -6.08 -1.17 8.71
CA GLY A 108 -4.78 -1.27 8.04
C GLY A 108 -4.56 -2.64 7.42
N LEU A 109 -4.04 -2.67 6.21
CA LEU A 109 -3.56 -3.88 5.54
C LEU A 109 -2.04 -3.80 5.39
N THR A 110 -1.34 -4.85 5.78
CA THR A 110 0.10 -4.97 5.55
C THR A 110 0.52 -6.44 5.49
N ALA A 111 1.61 -6.74 4.80
CA ALA A 111 2.27 -8.04 4.86
C ALA A 111 3.36 -8.08 5.94
N THR A 112 3.80 -6.92 6.42
CA THR A 112 4.94 -6.75 7.33
C THR A 112 4.59 -5.76 8.44
N PRO A 113 3.81 -6.18 9.46
CA PRO A 113 3.42 -5.30 10.56
C PRO A 113 4.61 -4.91 11.44
N PHE A 114 5.65 -5.74 11.47
CA PHE A 114 6.84 -5.52 12.29
C PHE A 114 7.99 -4.95 11.45
N ARG A 115 8.55 -3.81 11.85
CA ARG A 115 9.75 -3.20 11.27
C ARG A 115 10.94 -3.32 12.18
N LYS A 116 12.16 -3.36 11.59
CA LYS A 116 13.46 -3.53 12.30
C LYS A 116 13.78 -2.44 13.32
N TYR A 117 13.15 -1.26 13.28
CA TYR A 117 13.52 -0.08 14.07
C TYR A 117 12.49 0.34 15.11
N ASN A 118 11.74 -0.60 15.71
CA ASN A 118 10.74 -0.31 16.77
C ASN A 118 9.56 0.59 16.32
N ASP A 119 9.51 1.02 15.07
CA ASP A 119 8.44 1.87 14.51
C ASP A 119 7.09 1.13 14.41
N GLY A 120 7.10 -0.20 14.52
CA GLY A 120 5.89 -1.01 14.57
C GLY A 120 4.94 -0.62 15.70
N LYS A 121 5.45 -0.14 16.82
CA LYS A 121 4.62 0.32 17.95
C LYS A 121 3.68 1.45 17.57
N LEU A 122 4.09 2.35 16.65
CA LEU A 122 3.25 3.44 16.16
C LEU A 122 2.08 2.93 15.33
N ILE A 123 2.26 1.85 14.58
CA ILE A 123 1.18 1.24 13.80
C ILE A 123 0.09 0.73 14.74
N PHE A 124 0.49 0.01 15.80
CA PHE A 124 -0.44 -0.53 16.81
C PHE A 124 -1.09 0.57 17.65
N ALA A 125 -0.34 1.60 18.03
CA ALA A 125 -0.90 2.74 18.76
C ALA A 125 -1.95 3.49 17.93
N PHE A 126 -1.83 3.47 16.61
CA PHE A 126 -2.69 4.20 15.69
C PHE A 126 -3.89 3.38 15.20
N LEU A 127 -3.68 2.11 14.87
CA LEU A 127 -4.70 1.22 14.30
C LEU A 127 -5.29 0.23 15.31
N GLY A 128 -4.64 0.02 16.45
CA GLY A 128 -4.98 -1.05 17.36
C GLY A 128 -4.24 -2.35 17.04
N GLU A 129 -4.70 -3.45 17.62
CA GLU A 129 -4.11 -4.76 17.50
C GLU A 129 -4.39 -5.43 16.15
N ILE A 130 -3.62 -6.49 15.83
CA ILE A 130 -3.87 -7.35 14.68
C ILE A 130 -5.17 -8.13 14.91
N ILE A 131 -6.14 -7.91 14.05
CA ILE A 131 -7.44 -8.61 14.13
C ILE A 131 -7.49 -9.90 13.33
N SER A 132 -6.61 -10.03 12.32
CA SER A 132 -6.51 -11.24 11.50
C SER A 132 -5.15 -11.31 10.82
N GLU A 133 -4.54 -12.48 10.84
CA GLU A 133 -3.31 -12.82 10.15
C GLU A 133 -3.52 -14.12 9.38
N VAL A 134 -3.02 -14.19 8.15
CA VAL A 134 -3.07 -15.40 7.32
C VAL A 134 -1.65 -15.90 7.14
N GLU A 135 -1.33 -17.02 7.74
CA GLU A 135 -0.05 -17.67 7.58
C GLU A 135 0.05 -18.41 6.23
N SER A 136 1.27 -18.49 5.68
CA SER A 136 1.51 -19.20 4.42
C SER A 136 1.14 -20.69 4.49
N THR A 137 1.19 -21.27 5.67
CA THR A 137 0.84 -22.67 5.97
C THR A 137 -0.66 -22.94 5.86
N GLU A 138 -1.50 -21.90 6.00
CA GLU A 138 -2.97 -22.01 5.91
C GLU A 138 -3.48 -21.96 4.45
N ILE A 139 -2.59 -21.69 3.49
CA ILE A 139 -2.96 -21.59 2.08
C ILE A 139 -2.79 -22.96 1.43
N GLU A 140 -3.89 -23.63 1.08
CA GLU A 140 -3.86 -24.85 0.30
C GLU A 140 -3.09 -24.63 -1.01
N ASN A 141 -2.18 -25.56 -1.34
CA ASN A 141 -1.32 -25.49 -2.52
C ASN A 141 -0.28 -24.35 -2.52
N PHE A 142 0.15 -23.86 -1.36
CA PHE A 142 1.26 -22.93 -1.29
C PHE A 142 2.55 -23.62 -1.80
N LYS A 143 3.04 -23.15 -2.94
CA LYS A 143 4.31 -23.63 -3.49
C LYS A 143 5.45 -22.80 -2.91
N HIS A 144 6.34 -23.43 -2.18
CA HIS A 144 7.59 -22.80 -1.77
C HIS A 144 8.46 -22.52 -2.99
N ALA A 145 8.89 -21.27 -3.14
CA ALA A 145 9.87 -20.95 -4.16
C ALA A 145 11.24 -21.52 -3.76
N GLN A 146 11.91 -22.21 -4.66
CA GLN A 146 13.29 -22.60 -4.46
C GLN A 146 14.19 -21.40 -4.78
N ILE A 147 14.92 -20.93 -3.78
CA ILE A 147 15.88 -19.85 -3.96
C ILE A 147 17.23 -20.48 -4.28
N ILE A 148 17.74 -20.26 -5.49
CA ILE A 148 19.08 -20.66 -5.89
C ILE A 148 19.97 -19.42 -5.79
N VAL A 149 20.89 -19.43 -4.82
CA VAL A 149 21.88 -18.38 -4.66
C VAL A 149 23.09 -18.70 -5.52
N ARG A 150 23.40 -17.83 -6.47
CA ARG A 150 24.60 -17.91 -7.29
C ARG A 150 25.50 -16.72 -6.99
N ASN A 151 26.75 -16.98 -6.67
CA ASN A 151 27.73 -15.92 -6.53
C ASN A 151 28.16 -15.42 -7.91
N THR A 152 28.11 -14.11 -8.09
CA THR A 152 28.60 -13.46 -9.31
C THR A 152 29.70 -12.48 -8.92
N ASN A 153 30.78 -12.45 -9.67
CA ASN A 153 31.82 -11.46 -9.50
C ASN A 153 31.44 -10.21 -10.29
N LEU A 154 31.41 -9.07 -9.61
CA LEU A 154 31.21 -7.77 -10.22
C LEU A 154 32.54 -7.04 -10.16
N ASP A 155 33.28 -7.02 -11.25
CA ASP A 155 34.60 -6.38 -11.34
C ASP A 155 34.47 -4.96 -11.90
N ILE A 156 33.86 -4.09 -11.11
CA ILE A 156 33.71 -2.68 -11.41
C ILE A 156 34.17 -1.81 -10.24
N PRO A 157 34.82 -0.69 -10.49
CA PRO A 157 35.18 0.23 -9.44
C PRO A 157 33.95 1.01 -8.95
N PHE A 158 33.22 0.43 -8.01
CA PHE A 158 32.09 1.08 -7.33
C PHE A 158 32.50 1.51 -5.93
N ASN A 159 32.34 2.80 -5.62
CA ASN A 159 32.59 3.33 -4.29
C ASN A 159 31.27 3.73 -3.62
N SER A 160 30.84 2.95 -2.65
CA SER A 160 29.59 3.17 -1.89
C SER A 160 29.54 4.49 -1.10
N LYS A 161 30.67 5.17 -0.91
CA LYS A 161 30.73 6.47 -0.21
C LYS A 161 30.51 7.66 -1.15
N THR A 162 30.80 7.51 -2.43
CA THR A 162 30.74 8.59 -3.40
C THR A 162 29.69 8.38 -4.48
N GLU A 163 29.21 7.16 -4.67
CA GLU A 163 28.27 6.80 -5.72
C GLU A 163 26.90 6.38 -5.17
N SER A 164 25.86 6.72 -5.89
CA SER A 164 24.49 6.43 -5.46
C SER A 164 24.09 4.98 -5.72
N PHE A 165 23.14 4.46 -4.94
CA PHE A 165 22.52 3.15 -5.17
C PHE A 165 21.86 3.07 -6.57
N GLU A 166 21.39 4.18 -7.11
CA GLU A 166 20.82 4.24 -8.46
C GLU A 166 21.89 3.93 -9.54
N THR A 167 23.11 4.46 -9.38
CA THR A 167 24.25 4.16 -10.24
C THR A 167 24.58 2.67 -10.21
N LEU A 168 24.67 2.10 -9.00
CA LEU A 168 24.91 0.67 -8.84
C LEU A 168 23.82 -0.17 -9.50
N SER A 169 22.56 0.20 -9.32
CA SER A 169 21.43 -0.53 -9.93
C SER A 169 21.49 -0.51 -11.46
N LYS A 170 21.85 0.62 -12.07
CA LYS A 170 22.02 0.72 -13.53
C LYS A 170 23.16 -0.18 -14.02
N ILE A 171 24.29 -0.20 -13.33
CA ILE A 171 25.41 -1.06 -13.66
C ILE A 171 24.99 -2.54 -13.61
N LEU A 172 24.32 -2.94 -12.50
CA LEU A 172 23.87 -4.32 -12.30
C LEU A 172 22.84 -4.78 -13.35
N ILE A 173 21.97 -3.90 -13.82
CA ILE A 173 20.98 -4.20 -14.86
C ILE A 173 21.63 -4.46 -16.20
N HIS A 174 22.72 -3.75 -16.51
CA HIS A 174 23.42 -3.85 -17.79
C HIS A 174 24.61 -4.83 -17.81
N ASP A 175 24.89 -5.49 -16.69
CA ASP A 175 25.94 -6.51 -16.61
C ASP A 175 25.53 -7.77 -17.37
N SER A 176 26.07 -7.92 -18.58
CA SER A 176 25.74 -9.02 -19.50
C SER A 176 26.23 -10.38 -18.99
N GLU A 177 27.35 -10.45 -18.28
CA GLU A 177 27.86 -11.71 -17.74
C GLU A 177 26.99 -12.24 -16.60
N ARG A 178 26.59 -11.35 -15.69
CA ARG A 178 25.68 -11.67 -14.61
C ARG A 178 24.29 -12.07 -15.11
N ASN A 179 23.80 -11.42 -16.16
CA ASN A 179 22.44 -11.63 -16.67
C ASN A 179 22.33 -12.89 -17.56
N LYS A 180 23.42 -13.58 -17.86
CA LYS A 180 23.43 -14.89 -18.54
C LYS A 180 23.24 -16.08 -17.59
N LEU A 181 23.25 -15.84 -16.27
CA LEU A 181 23.10 -16.86 -15.22
C LEU A 181 21.64 -17.17 -14.91
#